data_766d92a88265c0b8358880a41a829185
#
_entry.id   766d92a88265c0b8358880a41a829185
#
_cell.length_a   1.000
_cell.length_b   1.000
_cell.length_c   1.000
_cell.angle_alpha   90.00
_cell.angle_beta   90.00
_cell.angle_gamma   90.00
#
_symmetry.space_group_name_H-M   'P 1'
#
loop_
_entity.id
_entity.type
_entity.pdbx_description
1 polymer ?
#
loop_
_entity_poly.entity_id
_entity_poly.type
_entity_poly.pdbx_seq_one_letter_code
_entity_poly.pdbx_strand_id
1 'polypeptide(L)'
;NAEEIFDFLKACRKSLKPGGKLLLQTVNYDRILAKGVNTLPTIANEEVNLRFERYYEYLPDKDKVDFKTILKIDDKEIENHVLLYPVKSTELVGLLEKAGFTDVQKYGGFKKNKFEPLDSFPLIIVAE
;
A
#
# COMPACT_ATOMS: atom_id res chain seq x y z
N ASN A 1 12.15 3.68 0.85
CA ASN A 1 12.17 5.05 0.35
C ASN A 1 11.90 5.08 -1.15
N ALA A 2 11.83 6.28 -1.72
CA ALA A 2 11.50 6.44 -3.15
C ALA A 2 12.56 5.80 -4.05
N GLU A 3 13.83 5.87 -3.68
CA GLU A 3 14.91 5.27 -4.45
C GLU A 3 14.81 3.74 -4.52
N GLU A 4 14.50 3.12 -3.42
CA GLU A 4 14.29 1.66 -3.35
C GLU A 4 13.11 1.23 -4.21
N ILE A 5 12.01 1.99 -4.18
CA ILE A 5 10.84 1.74 -5.01
C ILE A 5 11.22 1.86 -6.49
N PHE A 6 11.95 2.92 -6.84
CA PHE A 6 12.39 3.14 -8.21
C PHE A 6 13.27 1.98 -8.72
N ASP A 7 14.21 1.52 -7.91
CA ASP A 7 15.07 0.38 -8.26
C ASP A 7 14.27 -0.90 -8.48
N PHE A 8 13.28 -1.14 -7.62
CA PHE A 8 12.35 -2.26 -7.77
C PHE A 8 11.56 -2.17 -9.08
N LEU A 9 11.03 -0.99 -9.40
CA LEU A 9 10.25 -0.79 -10.62
C LEU A 9 11.09 -0.95 -11.88
N LYS A 10 12.36 -0.50 -11.86
CA LYS A 10 13.29 -0.74 -12.97
C LYS A 10 13.53 -2.23 -13.18
N ALA A 11 13.70 -2.98 -12.10
CA ALA A 11 13.88 -4.43 -12.19
C ALA A 11 12.62 -5.11 -12.76
N CYS A 12 11.44 -4.69 -12.34
CA CYS A 12 10.19 -5.18 -12.90
C CYS A 12 10.10 -4.91 -14.39
N ARG A 13 10.46 -3.69 -14.82
CA ARG A 13 10.40 -3.31 -16.24
C ARG A 13 11.32 -4.19 -17.10
N LYS A 14 12.52 -4.48 -16.60
CA LYS A 14 13.49 -5.35 -17.30
C LYS A 14 13.00 -6.79 -17.41
N SER A 15 12.22 -7.26 -16.45
CA SER A 15 11.72 -8.63 -16.40
C SER A 15 10.53 -8.87 -17.32
N LEU A 16 9.88 -7.82 -17.80
CA LEU A 16 8.72 -7.92 -18.66
C LEU A 16 9.11 -8.12 -20.12
N LYS A 17 8.37 -8.98 -20.79
CA LYS A 17 8.47 -9.13 -22.25
C LYS A 17 7.85 -7.90 -22.92
N PRO A 18 8.19 -7.61 -24.20
CA PRO A 18 7.49 -6.56 -24.95
C PRO A 18 5.97 -6.78 -24.91
N GLY A 19 5.21 -5.74 -24.58
CA GLY A 19 3.77 -5.82 -24.40
C GLY A 19 3.31 -6.40 -23.08
N GLY A 20 4.24 -6.81 -22.21
CA GLY A 20 3.92 -7.30 -20.86
C GLY A 20 3.43 -6.19 -19.95
N LYS A 21 2.61 -6.56 -18.97
CA LYS A 21 2.01 -5.60 -18.03
C LYS A 21 2.40 -5.91 -16.60
N LEU A 22 2.60 -4.86 -15.82
CA LEU A 22 2.83 -4.95 -14.38
C LEU A 22 1.54 -4.59 -13.65
N LEU A 23 1.11 -5.46 -12.76
CA LEU A 23 -0.01 -5.18 -11.85
C LEU A 23 0.53 -4.96 -10.45
N LEU A 24 0.29 -3.78 -9.90
CA LEU A 24 0.67 -3.42 -8.53
C LEU A 24 -0.56 -3.15 -7.70
N GLN A 25 -0.51 -3.56 -6.44
CA GLN A 25 -1.50 -3.17 -5.45
C GLN A 25 -0.79 -2.65 -4.21
N THR A 26 -1.26 -1.54 -3.69
CA THR A 26 -0.81 -0.99 -2.42
C THR A 26 -2.00 -0.35 -1.69
N VAL A 27 -1.82 -0.05 -0.41
CA VAL A 27 -2.81 0.76 0.30
C VAL A 27 -2.79 2.18 -0.26
N ASN A 28 -3.93 2.84 -0.21
CA ASN A 28 -4.04 4.22 -0.70
C ASN A 28 -3.55 5.20 0.36
N TYR A 29 -2.26 5.53 0.32
CA TYR A 29 -1.66 6.48 1.27
C TYR A 29 -2.19 7.89 1.11
N ASP A 30 -2.70 8.28 -0.07
CA ASP A 30 -3.33 9.59 -0.26
C ASP A 30 -4.47 9.78 0.75
N ARG A 31 -5.31 8.75 0.88
CA ARG A 31 -6.43 8.75 1.82
C ARG A 31 -5.97 8.69 3.27
N ILE A 32 -5.03 7.80 3.57
CA ILE A 32 -4.52 7.60 4.93
C ILE A 32 -3.95 8.90 5.49
N LEU A 33 -3.12 9.59 4.73
CA LEU A 33 -2.48 10.83 5.19
C LEU A 33 -3.46 12.00 5.20
N ALA A 34 -4.32 12.14 4.19
CA ALA A 34 -5.26 13.26 4.10
C ALA A 34 -6.36 13.18 5.14
N LYS A 35 -6.88 11.99 5.43
CA LYS A 35 -8.00 11.80 6.37
C LYS A 35 -7.56 11.39 7.78
N GLY A 36 -6.26 11.23 8.01
CA GLY A 36 -5.76 10.79 9.31
C GLY A 36 -6.23 9.40 9.69
N VAL A 37 -6.34 8.50 8.72
CA VAL A 37 -6.76 7.11 8.98
C VAL A 37 -5.71 6.43 9.84
N ASN A 38 -6.12 5.98 11.03
CA ASN A 38 -5.20 5.39 12.00
C ASN A 38 -5.53 3.94 12.37
N THR A 39 -6.62 3.39 11.86
CA THR A 39 -7.00 2.00 12.13
C THR A 39 -7.58 1.34 10.89
N LEU A 40 -7.50 0.01 10.86
CA LEU A 40 -8.25 -0.84 9.95
C LEU A 40 -9.28 -1.62 10.74
N PRO A 41 -10.36 -2.12 10.10
CA PRO A 41 -11.34 -2.94 10.81
C PRO A 41 -10.68 -4.12 11.51
N THR A 42 -11.05 -4.35 12.78
CA THR A 42 -10.55 -5.49 13.54
C THR A 42 -11.04 -6.79 12.95
N ILE A 43 -10.14 -7.75 12.79
CA ILE A 43 -10.51 -9.11 12.39
C ILE A 43 -10.62 -9.95 13.65
N ALA A 44 -11.79 -10.55 13.87
CA ALA A 44 -12.04 -11.34 15.06
C ALA A 44 -12.74 -12.66 14.71
N ASN A 45 -12.36 -13.73 15.42
CA ASN A 45 -13.00 -15.02 15.34
C ASN A 45 -13.18 -15.55 16.76
N GLU A 46 -14.42 -15.50 17.25
CA GLU A 46 -14.73 -15.88 18.63
C GLU A 46 -14.59 -17.39 18.88
N GLU A 47 -14.77 -18.22 17.84
CA GLU A 47 -14.66 -19.67 17.99
C GLU A 47 -13.26 -20.11 18.39
N VAL A 48 -12.23 -19.41 17.90
CA VAL A 48 -10.83 -19.70 18.23
C VAL A 48 -10.22 -18.62 19.10
N ASN A 49 -11.04 -17.73 19.65
CA ASN A 49 -10.62 -16.64 20.53
C ASN A 49 -9.47 -15.83 19.93
N LEU A 50 -9.63 -15.42 18.67
CA LEU A 50 -8.64 -14.68 17.92
C LEU A 50 -9.11 -13.24 17.68
N ARG A 51 -8.20 -12.29 17.87
CA ARG A 51 -8.44 -10.88 17.54
C ARG A 51 -7.17 -10.32 16.89
N PHE A 52 -7.33 -9.68 15.74
CA PHE A 52 -6.23 -9.07 15.01
C PHE A 52 -6.54 -7.59 14.80
N GLU A 53 -5.74 -6.73 15.43
CA GLU A 53 -5.89 -5.28 15.37
C GLU A 53 -4.74 -4.69 14.55
N ARG A 54 -5.04 -3.68 13.74
CA ARG A 54 -4.07 -3.03 12.86
C ARG A 54 -4.20 -1.52 12.98
N TYR A 55 -3.06 -0.85 13.13
CA TYR A 55 -3.01 0.59 13.35
C TYR A 55 -1.97 1.24 12.45
N TYR A 56 -2.25 2.47 12.01
CA TYR A 56 -1.32 3.30 11.27
C TYR A 56 -1.00 4.56 12.09
N GLU A 57 0.27 4.92 12.20
CA GLU A 57 0.70 6.17 12.79
C GLU A 57 1.68 6.86 11.84
N TYR A 58 1.31 8.03 11.35
CA TYR A 58 2.22 8.81 10.52
C TYR A 58 3.25 9.52 11.41
N LEU A 59 4.53 9.36 11.07
CA LEU A 59 5.66 9.95 11.77
C LEU A 59 6.26 11.06 10.89
N PRO A 60 5.87 12.34 11.10
CA PRO A 60 6.30 13.44 10.22
C PRO A 60 7.81 13.61 10.14
N ASP A 61 8.53 13.42 11.25
CA ASP A 61 9.97 13.59 11.31
C ASP A 61 10.74 12.61 10.42
N LYS A 62 10.17 11.45 10.19
CA LYS A 62 10.79 10.38 9.39
C LYS A 62 10.14 10.22 8.02
N ASP A 63 9.01 10.88 7.80
CA ASP A 63 8.14 10.67 6.63
C ASP A 63 7.88 9.18 6.41
N LYS A 64 7.46 8.51 7.47
CA LYS A 64 7.13 7.09 7.49
C LYS A 64 5.80 6.87 8.19
N VAL A 65 5.16 5.75 7.87
CA VAL A 65 3.99 5.28 8.59
C VAL A 65 4.40 4.07 9.42
N ASP A 66 4.19 4.15 10.73
CA ASP A 66 4.37 3.00 11.62
C ASP A 66 3.12 2.14 11.53
N PHE A 67 3.28 0.96 10.97
CA PHE A 67 2.20 -0.04 10.87
C PHE A 67 2.34 -1.01 12.03
N LYS A 68 1.46 -0.86 13.01
CA LYS A 68 1.43 -1.70 14.20
C LYS A 68 0.35 -2.75 14.07
N THR A 69 0.71 -4.00 14.33
CA THR A 69 -0.24 -5.11 14.38
C THR A 69 -0.23 -5.73 15.76
N ILE A 70 -1.41 -6.06 16.27
CA ILE A 70 -1.57 -6.75 17.55
C ILE A 70 -2.42 -7.99 17.29
N LEU A 71 -1.82 -9.15 17.48
CA LEU A 71 -2.51 -10.42 17.37
C LEU A 71 -2.76 -10.97 18.76
N LYS A 72 -4.02 -11.20 19.10
CA LYS A 72 -4.44 -11.80 20.38
C LYS A 72 -5.06 -13.16 20.10
N ILE A 73 -4.45 -14.21 20.65
CA ILE A 73 -4.95 -15.58 20.57
C ILE A 73 -4.94 -16.15 21.97
N ASP A 74 -6.12 -16.52 22.49
CA ASP A 74 -6.30 -17.00 23.87
C ASP A 74 -5.69 -16.00 24.86
N ASP A 75 -4.68 -16.41 25.63
CA ASP A 75 -4.00 -15.56 26.61
C ASP A 75 -2.75 -14.89 26.04
N LYS A 76 -2.44 -15.12 24.76
CA LYS A 76 -1.21 -14.62 24.15
C LYS A 76 -1.49 -13.38 23.33
N GLU A 77 -0.52 -12.44 23.37
CA GLU A 77 -0.58 -11.21 22.59
C GLU A 77 0.77 -11.00 21.91
N ILE A 78 0.73 -10.78 20.59
CA ILE A 78 1.93 -10.53 19.80
C ILE A 78 1.76 -9.18 19.11
N GLU A 79 2.70 -8.27 19.38
CA GLU A 79 2.73 -6.94 18.79
C GLU A 79 3.92 -6.82 17.85
N ASN A 80 3.69 -6.32 16.64
CA ASN A 80 4.72 -6.05 15.65
C ASN A 80 4.60 -4.64 15.10
N HIS A 81 5.73 -4.05 14.72
CA HIS A 81 5.80 -2.76 14.06
C HIS A 81 6.61 -2.86 12.79
N VAL A 82 6.13 -2.23 11.72
CA VAL A 82 6.85 -2.09 10.46
C VAL A 82 6.78 -0.63 10.03
N LEU A 83 7.91 -0.05 9.68
CA LEU A 83 7.96 1.30 9.13
C LEU A 83 7.73 1.21 7.61
N LEU A 84 6.68 1.89 7.14
CA LEU A 84 6.31 1.89 5.74
C LEU A 84 6.56 3.26 5.12
N TYR A 85 7.08 3.28 3.89
CA TYR A 85 7.18 4.51 3.13
C TYR A 85 5.82 4.81 2.50
N PRO A 86 5.20 5.98 2.83
CA PRO A 86 3.85 6.28 2.36
C PRO A 86 3.87 6.85 0.93
N VAL A 87 4.10 6.00 -0.05
CA VAL A 87 4.13 6.42 -1.45
C VAL A 87 2.74 6.81 -1.92
N LYS A 88 2.56 8.08 -2.27
CA LYS A 88 1.29 8.57 -2.79
C LYS A 88 1.12 8.19 -4.26
N SER A 89 -0.14 8.20 -4.73
CA SER A 89 -0.47 7.77 -6.08
C SER A 89 0.30 8.55 -7.16
N THR A 90 0.39 9.87 -7.03
CA THR A 90 1.09 10.71 -8.02
C THR A 90 2.59 10.43 -8.03
N GLU A 91 3.19 10.20 -6.86
CA GLU A 91 4.62 9.86 -6.76
C GLU A 91 4.88 8.49 -7.40
N LEU A 92 4.03 7.51 -7.12
CA LEU A 92 4.19 6.16 -7.66
C LEU A 92 4.07 6.16 -9.18
N VAL A 93 3.10 6.88 -9.74
CA VAL A 93 2.98 7.04 -11.19
C VAL A 93 4.24 7.69 -11.78
N GLY A 94 4.75 8.75 -11.15
CA GLY A 94 5.98 9.40 -11.60
C GLY A 94 7.18 8.46 -11.60
N LEU A 95 7.31 7.63 -10.57
CA LEU A 95 8.39 6.63 -10.49
C LEU A 95 8.25 5.55 -11.57
N LEU A 96 7.04 5.12 -11.88
CA LEU A 96 6.78 4.17 -12.95
C LEU A 96 7.17 4.75 -14.32
N GLU A 97 6.77 5.96 -14.61
CA GLU A 97 7.13 6.64 -15.85
C GLU A 97 8.64 6.79 -15.99
N LYS A 98 9.29 7.19 -14.92
CA LYS A 98 10.74 7.32 -14.87
C LYS A 98 11.46 5.99 -15.06
N ALA A 99 10.84 4.89 -14.62
CA ALA A 99 11.39 3.54 -14.79
C ALA A 99 11.18 2.98 -16.21
N GLY A 100 10.43 3.68 -17.07
CA GLY A 100 10.26 3.33 -18.46
C GLY A 100 8.87 2.83 -18.86
N PHE A 101 7.90 2.86 -17.95
CA PHE A 101 6.52 2.53 -18.27
C PHE A 101 5.86 3.70 -18.99
N THR A 102 5.17 3.43 -20.10
CA THR A 102 4.56 4.48 -20.94
C THR A 102 3.04 4.56 -20.80
N ASP A 103 2.39 3.49 -20.36
CA ASP A 103 0.96 3.46 -20.14
C ASP A 103 0.70 3.04 -18.70
N VAL A 104 0.26 3.98 -17.86
CA VAL A 104 0.04 3.75 -16.43
C VAL A 104 -1.41 4.10 -16.11
N GLN A 105 -2.19 3.09 -15.69
CA GLN A 105 -3.58 3.24 -15.32
C GLN A 105 -3.78 2.99 -13.83
N LYS A 106 -4.57 3.84 -13.18
CA LYS A 106 -4.90 3.73 -11.74
C LYS A 106 -6.34 3.28 -11.57
N TYR A 107 -6.55 2.35 -10.66
CA TYR A 107 -7.89 1.86 -10.31
C TYR A 107 -8.05 1.78 -8.80
N GLY A 108 -9.28 1.91 -8.33
CA GLY A 108 -9.64 1.78 -6.92
C GLY A 108 -10.09 0.37 -6.51
N GLY A 109 -10.04 -0.58 -7.42
CA GLY A 109 -10.42 -1.97 -7.17
C GLY A 109 -10.11 -2.87 -8.36
N PHE A 110 -10.14 -4.18 -8.15
CA PHE A 110 -9.81 -5.17 -9.18
C PHE A 110 -10.85 -5.26 -10.31
N LYS A 111 -12.01 -4.66 -10.13
CA LYS A 111 -13.05 -4.59 -11.18
C LYS A 111 -12.91 -3.32 -12.01
N LYS A 112 -11.72 -2.73 -12.04
CA LYS A 112 -11.42 -1.47 -12.72
C LYS A 112 -12.28 -0.29 -12.23
N ASN A 113 -12.58 -0.29 -10.93
CA ASN A 113 -13.26 0.82 -10.29
C ASN A 113 -12.40 2.07 -10.40
N LYS A 114 -13.05 3.22 -10.59
CA LYS A 114 -12.34 4.49 -10.65
C LYS A 114 -11.56 4.72 -9.35
N PHE A 115 -10.29 5.15 -9.48
CA PHE A 115 -9.50 5.52 -8.31
C PHE A 115 -9.94 6.90 -7.80
N GLU A 116 -10.38 6.93 -6.54
CA GLU A 116 -10.74 8.17 -5.84
C GLU A 116 -9.69 8.39 -4.74
N PRO A 117 -8.82 9.40 -4.89
CA PRO A 117 -7.67 9.57 -3.96
C PRO A 117 -8.03 9.62 -2.49
N LEU A 118 -9.18 10.21 -2.15
CA LEU A 118 -9.58 10.36 -0.76
C LEU A 118 -10.54 9.28 -0.26
N ASP A 119 -11.03 8.41 -1.12
CA ASP A 119 -12.08 7.45 -0.77
C ASP A 119 -11.71 6.00 -1.04
N SER A 120 -10.91 5.70 -2.06
CA SER A 120 -10.53 4.33 -2.38
C SER A 120 -9.68 3.70 -1.29
N PHE A 121 -9.96 2.45 -0.90
CA PHE A 121 -9.13 1.72 0.05
C PHE A 121 -7.80 1.29 -0.57
N PRO A 122 -7.79 0.58 -1.72
CA PRO A 122 -6.55 0.22 -2.38
C PRO A 122 -6.21 1.21 -3.48
N LEU A 123 -4.94 1.21 -3.87
CA LEU A 123 -4.48 1.75 -5.13
C LEU A 123 -4.00 0.59 -5.98
N ILE A 124 -4.62 0.41 -7.14
CA ILE A 124 -4.23 -0.63 -8.08
C ILE A 124 -3.72 0.04 -9.35
N ILE A 125 -2.55 -0.38 -9.79
CA ILE A 125 -1.92 0.18 -10.99
C ILE A 125 -1.67 -0.94 -11.99
N VAL A 126 -2.02 -0.67 -13.24
CA VAL A 126 -1.65 -1.51 -14.38
C VAL A 126 -0.72 -0.66 -15.24
N ALA A 127 0.51 -1.14 -15.45
CA ALA A 127 1.54 -0.41 -16.18
C ALA A 127 2.13 -1.25 -17.31
N GLU A 128 2.36 -0.62 -18.43
CA GLU A 128 2.94 -1.25 -19.61
C GLU A 128 4.14 -0.49 -20.15
#